data_f636d38331b522aa1ce874382b698920
#
_entry.id   f636d38331b522aa1ce874382b698920
#
_cell.length_a   1.000
_cell.length_b   1.000
_cell.length_c   1.000
_cell.angle_alpha   90.00
_cell.angle_beta   90.00
_cell.angle_gamma   90.00
#
_symmetry.space_group_name_H-M   'P 1'
#
loop_
_entity.id
_entity.type
_entity.pdbx_description
1 polymer ?
#
loop_
_entity_poly.entity_id
_entity_poly.type
_entity_poly.pdbx_seq_one_letter_code
_entity_poly.pdbx_strand_id
1 'polypeptide(L)'
;MAMDRSTVGIGVVIGLEAHKLARGTVVRVATAAALVLVMATTVGGYAAAMHAGDTDLGRKAASMVTSPGWDGYTALGATSVSVTMLLAVGVVMSWSTGREFVDGTVVGLFAIPPPLAIIAAAKMAVVLTWATILGAVEAGALTTAGLLLGLGPEGAAGCCTTLMLVAALLGASVLPVMWAATRWRGYLAGIGLTLVILVVANLAAGFGLGSYVPWSIPIVWASHQTEVSTPLLATPVMTAAIGAWVTLRSWDRLQLGTD
;
A
#
# COMPACT_ATOMS: atom_id res chain seq x y z
N MET A 1 28.96 33.56 -14.66
CA MET A 1 29.15 32.66 -13.53
C MET A 1 27.99 31.68 -13.58
N ALA A 2 28.15 30.56 -14.29
CA ALA A 2 27.13 29.53 -14.41
C ALA A 2 27.07 28.82 -13.07
N MET A 3 26.01 29.03 -12.31
CA MET A 3 25.72 28.26 -11.10
C MET A 3 25.54 26.79 -11.53
N ASP A 4 26.38 25.92 -11.00
CA ASP A 4 26.34 24.48 -11.25
C ASP A 4 24.96 23.96 -10.84
N ARG A 5 24.12 23.60 -11.82
CA ARG A 5 22.73 23.14 -11.65
C ARG A 5 22.64 21.74 -11.05
N SER A 6 23.78 21.11 -10.72
CA SER A 6 23.86 19.71 -10.25
C SER A 6 23.78 19.54 -8.74
N THR A 7 23.65 20.60 -7.93
CA THR A 7 23.84 20.53 -6.47
C THR A 7 22.68 20.94 -5.57
N VAL A 8 21.45 20.97 -6.05
CA VAL A 8 20.32 20.86 -5.10
C VAL A 8 20.32 19.40 -4.65
N GLY A 9 20.91 19.13 -3.47
CA GLY A 9 21.08 17.77 -3.00
C GLY A 9 19.75 17.03 -2.97
N ILE A 10 19.71 15.80 -3.45
CA ILE A 10 18.52 14.94 -3.45
C ILE A 10 17.81 14.92 -2.10
N GLY A 11 18.56 15.11 -1.00
CA GLY A 11 18.04 15.23 0.36
C GLY A 11 17.09 16.42 0.55
N VAL A 12 17.34 17.56 -0.12
CA VAL A 12 16.46 18.72 -0.05
C VAL A 12 15.14 18.42 -0.73
N VAL A 13 15.17 17.75 -1.89
CA VAL A 13 13.97 17.36 -2.63
C VAL A 13 13.13 16.37 -1.81
N ILE A 14 13.78 15.35 -1.22
CA ILE A 14 13.12 14.38 -0.33
C ILE A 14 12.51 15.10 0.88
N GLY A 15 13.24 16.02 1.52
CA GLY A 15 12.74 16.79 2.66
C GLY A 15 11.51 17.63 2.33
N LEU A 16 11.49 18.28 1.15
CA LEU A 16 10.32 19.04 0.67
C LEU A 16 9.12 18.12 0.43
N GLU A 17 9.30 16.99 -0.25
CA GLU A 17 8.21 16.05 -0.51
C GLU A 17 7.70 15.38 0.78
N ALA A 18 8.59 15.06 1.73
CA ALA A 18 8.21 14.56 3.05
C ALA A 18 7.37 15.59 3.83
N HIS A 19 7.77 16.86 3.79
CA HIS A 19 7.00 17.94 4.43
C HIS A 19 5.62 18.13 3.81
N LYS A 20 5.53 18.10 2.46
CA LYS A 20 4.24 18.15 1.74
C LYS A 20 3.34 16.97 2.12
N LEU A 21 3.92 15.76 2.20
CA LEU A 21 3.18 14.54 2.56
C LEU A 21 2.65 14.64 3.99
N ALA A 22 3.50 14.96 4.97
CA ALA A 22 3.15 15.03 6.39
C ALA A 22 2.02 16.06 6.70
N ARG A 23 1.97 17.15 5.94
CA ARG A 23 0.91 18.16 6.06
C ARG A 23 -0.36 17.83 5.27
N GLY A 24 -0.33 16.81 4.42
CA GLY A 24 -1.46 16.40 3.59
C GLY A 24 -2.64 15.87 4.41
N THR A 25 -3.81 16.50 4.31
CA THR A 25 -5.02 16.01 4.96
C THR A 25 -5.39 14.61 4.46
N VAL A 26 -5.20 14.34 3.16
CA VAL A 26 -5.44 13.02 2.55
C VAL A 26 -4.60 11.95 3.23
N VAL A 27 -3.33 12.22 3.52
CA VAL A 27 -2.43 11.27 4.19
C VAL A 27 -2.90 10.95 5.61
N ARG A 28 -3.27 11.98 6.36
CA ARG A 28 -3.80 11.82 7.74
C ARG A 28 -5.09 11.02 7.77
N VAL A 29 -6.03 11.34 6.87
CA VAL A 29 -7.29 10.60 6.75
C VAL A 29 -7.05 9.17 6.29
N ALA A 30 -6.19 8.94 5.29
CA ALA A 30 -5.84 7.60 4.82
C ALA A 30 -5.20 6.75 5.93
N THR A 31 -4.26 7.33 6.71
CA THR A 31 -3.65 6.66 7.86
C THR A 31 -4.68 6.29 8.92
N ALA A 32 -5.52 7.24 9.34
CA ALA A 32 -6.54 6.99 10.35
C ALA A 32 -7.56 5.94 9.88
N ALA A 33 -8.04 6.06 8.64
CA ALA A 33 -9.00 5.12 8.05
C ALA A 33 -8.40 3.71 7.94
N ALA A 34 -7.14 3.57 7.51
CA ALA A 34 -6.46 2.29 7.40
C ALA A 34 -6.34 1.61 8.77
N LEU A 35 -5.88 2.34 9.80
CA LEU A 35 -5.76 1.80 11.17
C LEU A 35 -7.11 1.40 11.76
N VAL A 36 -8.13 2.24 11.62
CA VAL A 36 -9.48 1.93 12.11
C VAL A 36 -10.05 0.71 11.39
N LEU A 37 -9.91 0.66 10.06
CA LEU A 37 -10.47 -0.41 9.26
C LEU A 37 -9.77 -1.75 9.54
N VAL A 38 -8.43 -1.77 9.58
CA VAL A 38 -7.69 -3.01 9.84
C VAL A 38 -7.99 -3.57 11.23
N MET A 39 -8.12 -2.70 12.24
CA MET A 39 -8.48 -3.10 13.60
C MET A 39 -9.93 -3.61 13.65
N ALA A 40 -10.86 -2.89 13.08
CA ALA A 40 -12.28 -3.28 13.09
C ALA A 40 -12.52 -4.62 12.36
N THR A 41 -11.88 -4.83 11.20
CA THR A 41 -12.08 -6.04 10.40
C THR A 41 -11.35 -7.25 10.97
N THR A 42 -10.11 -7.09 11.44
CA THR A 42 -9.33 -8.21 11.97
C THR A 42 -9.73 -8.53 13.41
N VAL A 43 -9.62 -7.56 14.31
CA VAL A 43 -9.88 -7.79 15.74
C VAL A 43 -11.37 -8.03 15.97
N GLY A 44 -12.22 -7.18 15.38
CA GLY A 44 -13.68 -7.33 15.47
C GLY A 44 -14.18 -8.60 14.80
N GLY A 45 -13.65 -8.94 13.63
CA GLY A 45 -13.97 -10.17 12.92
C GLY A 45 -13.56 -11.42 13.70
N TYR A 46 -12.34 -11.46 14.23
CA TYR A 46 -11.86 -12.59 15.01
C TYR A 46 -12.63 -12.73 16.33
N ALA A 47 -12.87 -11.63 17.05
CA ALA A 47 -13.68 -11.64 18.28
C ALA A 47 -15.13 -12.10 18.00
N ALA A 48 -15.74 -11.66 16.90
CA ALA A 48 -17.07 -12.12 16.51
C ALA A 48 -17.08 -13.63 16.20
N ALA A 49 -16.06 -14.15 15.51
CA ALA A 49 -15.93 -15.57 15.24
C ALA A 49 -15.84 -16.42 16.52
N MET A 50 -15.18 -15.90 17.55
CA MET A 50 -14.99 -16.61 18.83
C MET A 50 -16.17 -16.49 19.80
N HIS A 51 -16.92 -15.38 19.80
CA HIS A 51 -17.87 -15.05 20.87
C HIS A 51 -19.32 -14.81 20.40
N ALA A 52 -19.56 -14.59 19.11
CA ALA A 52 -20.91 -14.24 18.64
C ALA A 52 -21.85 -15.45 18.45
N GLY A 53 -21.39 -16.68 18.67
CA GLY A 53 -22.18 -17.90 18.63
C GLY A 53 -22.97 -18.07 17.32
N ASP A 54 -24.23 -18.54 17.42
CA ASP A 54 -25.08 -18.83 16.24
C ASP A 54 -25.73 -17.60 15.61
N THR A 55 -25.28 -16.40 15.92
CA THR A 55 -25.74 -15.19 15.22
C THR A 55 -25.28 -15.17 13.78
N ASP A 56 -25.99 -14.43 12.89
CA ASP A 56 -25.58 -14.30 11.48
C ASP A 56 -24.18 -13.69 11.35
N LEU A 57 -23.86 -12.74 12.22
CA LEU A 57 -22.52 -12.12 12.28
C LEU A 57 -21.48 -13.16 12.70
N GLY A 58 -21.74 -13.94 13.75
CA GLY A 58 -20.82 -14.98 14.24
C GLY A 58 -20.54 -16.05 13.19
N ARG A 59 -21.59 -16.58 12.56
CA ARG A 59 -21.45 -17.58 11.47
C ARG A 59 -20.63 -17.03 10.30
N LYS A 60 -20.90 -15.80 9.88
CA LYS A 60 -20.14 -15.15 8.79
C LYS A 60 -18.70 -14.89 9.19
N ALA A 61 -18.44 -14.42 10.39
CA ALA A 61 -17.10 -14.22 10.91
C ALA A 61 -16.34 -15.54 11.04
N ALA A 62 -16.98 -16.59 11.58
CA ALA A 62 -16.39 -17.92 11.68
C ALA A 62 -16.02 -18.52 10.32
N SER A 63 -16.79 -18.25 9.26
CA SER A 63 -16.46 -18.72 7.90
C SER A 63 -15.22 -18.03 7.30
N MET A 64 -14.79 -16.89 7.85
CA MET A 64 -13.58 -16.16 7.44
C MET A 64 -12.32 -16.58 8.20
N VAL A 65 -12.49 -17.23 9.35
CA VAL A 65 -11.38 -17.73 10.18
C VAL A 65 -11.15 -19.20 9.84
N THR A 66 -10.15 -19.47 9.00
CA THR A 66 -9.89 -20.80 8.44
C THR A 66 -9.26 -21.78 9.42
N SER A 67 -8.61 -21.29 10.47
CA SER A 67 -7.92 -22.09 11.50
C SER A 67 -7.92 -21.36 12.84
N PRO A 68 -7.85 -22.11 13.98
CA PRO A 68 -7.76 -21.49 15.29
C PRO A 68 -6.38 -20.88 15.56
N GLY A 69 -6.29 -19.97 16.51
CA GLY A 69 -5.05 -19.39 16.97
C GLY A 69 -4.44 -18.36 16.01
N TRP A 70 -3.12 -18.22 16.09
CA TRP A 70 -2.38 -17.24 15.32
C TRP A 70 -2.50 -17.42 13.79
N ASP A 71 -2.62 -18.64 13.29
CA ASP A 71 -2.68 -18.89 11.85
C ASP A 71 -3.96 -18.28 11.25
N GLY A 72 -5.12 -18.55 11.82
CA GLY A 72 -6.37 -17.94 11.34
C GLY A 72 -6.43 -16.43 11.60
N TYR A 73 -5.89 -15.96 12.71
CA TYR A 73 -5.80 -14.53 13.01
C TYR A 73 -4.91 -13.82 12.00
N THR A 74 -3.73 -14.40 11.68
CA THR A 74 -2.79 -13.84 10.69
C THR A 74 -3.38 -13.85 9.28
N ALA A 75 -4.07 -14.91 8.88
CA ALA A 75 -4.73 -14.98 7.58
C ALA A 75 -5.81 -13.90 7.42
N LEU A 76 -6.66 -13.71 8.44
CA LEU A 76 -7.65 -12.65 8.47
C LEU A 76 -6.99 -11.26 8.47
N GLY A 77 -5.92 -11.09 9.26
CA GLY A 77 -5.12 -9.88 9.32
C GLY A 77 -4.48 -9.54 7.96
N ALA A 78 -3.90 -10.52 7.28
CA ALA A 78 -3.30 -10.34 5.96
C ALA A 78 -4.32 -9.86 4.92
N THR A 79 -5.54 -10.41 4.95
CA THR A 79 -6.63 -9.95 4.08
C THR A 79 -7.01 -8.50 4.39
N SER A 80 -7.14 -8.15 5.67
CA SER A 80 -7.47 -6.78 6.11
C SER A 80 -6.37 -5.79 5.76
N VAL A 81 -5.10 -6.12 6.03
CA VAL A 81 -3.91 -5.33 5.67
C VAL A 81 -3.82 -5.14 4.16
N SER A 82 -4.19 -6.15 3.36
CA SER A 82 -4.17 -6.02 1.91
C SER A 82 -5.10 -4.92 1.41
N VAL A 83 -6.31 -4.88 1.94
CA VAL A 83 -7.31 -3.86 1.58
C VAL A 83 -6.84 -2.47 2.00
N THR A 84 -6.35 -2.34 3.24
CA THR A 84 -5.92 -1.04 3.78
C THR A 84 -4.67 -0.52 3.08
N MET A 85 -3.66 -1.36 2.85
CA MET A 85 -2.43 -0.96 2.18
C MET A 85 -2.65 -0.62 0.71
N LEU A 86 -3.36 -1.48 -0.06
CA LEU A 86 -3.64 -1.19 -1.47
C LEU A 86 -4.43 0.11 -1.61
N LEU A 87 -5.45 0.32 -0.78
CA LEU A 87 -6.30 1.51 -0.86
C LEU A 87 -5.57 2.76 -0.36
N ALA A 88 -5.00 2.73 0.85
CA ALA A 88 -4.37 3.89 1.45
C ALA A 88 -3.16 4.36 0.64
N VAL A 89 -2.25 3.42 0.28
CA VAL A 89 -1.05 3.76 -0.49
C VAL A 89 -1.42 4.20 -1.90
N GLY A 90 -2.35 3.51 -2.57
CA GLY A 90 -2.81 3.88 -3.90
C GLY A 90 -3.46 5.26 -3.96
N VAL A 91 -4.32 5.60 -2.99
CA VAL A 91 -4.95 6.93 -2.89
C VAL A 91 -3.90 8.02 -2.61
N VAL A 92 -3.01 7.80 -1.65
CA VAL A 92 -1.97 8.78 -1.30
C VAL A 92 -0.99 8.98 -2.47
N MET A 93 -0.60 7.90 -3.15
CA MET A 93 0.28 7.96 -4.31
C MET A 93 -0.37 8.69 -5.49
N SER A 94 -1.65 8.38 -5.76
CA SER A 94 -2.44 9.08 -6.79
C SER A 94 -2.56 10.56 -6.47
N TRP A 95 -2.91 10.90 -5.24
CA TRP A 95 -3.08 12.27 -4.79
C TRP A 95 -1.77 13.05 -4.82
N SER A 96 -0.66 12.48 -4.29
CA SER A 96 0.63 13.17 -4.21
C SER A 96 1.19 13.53 -5.58
N THR A 97 0.86 12.72 -6.59
CA THR A 97 1.28 12.92 -8.00
C THR A 97 0.26 13.74 -8.76
N GLY A 98 -1.00 13.34 -8.73
CA GLY A 98 -2.06 13.91 -9.55
C GLY A 98 -2.40 15.36 -9.21
N ARG A 99 -2.23 15.76 -7.95
CA ARG A 99 -2.48 17.15 -7.53
C ARG A 99 -1.56 18.16 -8.22
N GLU A 100 -0.31 17.79 -8.55
CA GLU A 100 0.61 18.69 -9.26
C GLU A 100 0.05 19.09 -10.63
N PHE A 101 -0.69 18.20 -11.26
CA PHE A 101 -1.35 18.46 -12.54
C PHE A 101 -2.66 19.23 -12.37
N VAL A 102 -3.49 18.84 -11.39
CA VAL A 102 -4.80 19.47 -11.15
C VAL A 102 -4.65 20.90 -10.64
N ASP A 103 -3.68 21.13 -9.75
CA ASP A 103 -3.40 22.46 -9.17
C ASP A 103 -2.54 23.34 -10.11
N GLY A 104 -2.11 22.81 -11.28
CA GLY A 104 -1.25 23.49 -12.24
C GLY A 104 0.18 23.73 -11.74
N THR A 105 0.55 23.19 -10.56
CA THR A 105 1.88 23.39 -9.95
C THR A 105 2.99 22.66 -10.71
N VAL A 106 2.63 21.71 -11.58
CA VAL A 106 3.59 21.03 -12.47
C VAL A 106 4.42 22.00 -13.31
N VAL A 107 3.85 23.14 -13.72
CA VAL A 107 4.58 24.18 -14.48
C VAL A 107 5.76 24.72 -13.68
N GLY A 108 5.56 24.93 -12.37
CA GLY A 108 6.63 25.39 -11.47
C GLY A 108 7.77 24.39 -11.33
N LEU A 109 7.52 23.08 -11.54
CA LEU A 109 8.57 22.05 -11.46
C LEU A 109 9.59 22.16 -12.61
N PHE A 110 9.19 22.71 -13.76
CA PHE A 110 10.12 22.98 -14.87
C PHE A 110 11.05 24.16 -14.62
N ALA A 111 10.70 25.03 -13.67
CA ALA A 111 11.50 26.22 -13.32
C ALA A 111 12.56 25.92 -12.25
N ILE A 112 12.50 24.78 -11.58
CA ILE A 112 13.46 24.41 -10.52
C ILE A 112 14.60 23.54 -11.08
N PRO A 113 15.82 23.59 -10.47
CA PRO A 113 16.99 22.92 -11.00
C PRO A 113 16.93 21.37 -11.11
N PRO A 114 16.27 20.62 -10.16
CA PRO A 114 16.28 19.16 -10.20
C PRO A 114 15.55 18.61 -11.43
N PRO A 115 16.08 17.55 -12.09
CA PRO A 115 15.36 16.81 -13.11
C PRO A 115 14.02 16.28 -12.59
N LEU A 116 12.99 16.29 -13.43
CA LEU A 116 11.64 15.85 -13.05
C LEU A 116 11.61 14.41 -12.54
N ALA A 117 12.43 13.51 -13.12
CA ALA A 117 12.55 12.13 -12.65
C ALA A 117 13.08 12.05 -11.19
N ILE A 118 13.97 12.97 -10.78
CA ILE A 118 14.45 13.02 -9.39
C ILE A 118 13.31 13.41 -8.45
N ILE A 119 12.44 14.34 -8.87
CA ILE A 119 11.27 14.72 -8.09
C ILE A 119 10.30 13.54 -7.97
N ALA A 120 10.05 12.81 -9.08
CA ALA A 120 9.23 11.61 -9.08
C ALA A 120 9.81 10.52 -8.15
N ALA A 121 11.13 10.28 -8.22
CA ALA A 121 11.81 9.32 -7.35
C ALA A 121 11.70 9.71 -5.87
N ALA A 122 11.85 11.00 -5.55
CA ALA A 122 11.68 11.51 -4.19
C ALA A 122 10.24 11.30 -3.68
N LYS A 123 9.22 11.57 -4.52
CA LYS A 123 7.81 11.29 -4.18
C LYS A 123 7.58 9.81 -3.88
N MET A 124 8.10 8.91 -4.74
CA MET A 124 8.01 7.47 -4.52
C MET A 124 8.67 7.07 -3.20
N ALA A 125 9.91 7.51 -2.97
CA ALA A 125 10.65 7.17 -1.76
C ALA A 125 9.91 7.62 -0.49
N VAL A 126 9.37 8.84 -0.48
CA VAL A 126 8.65 9.40 0.66
C VAL A 126 7.33 8.65 0.91
N VAL A 127 6.56 8.34 -0.14
CA VAL A 127 5.30 7.59 0.02
C VAL A 127 5.59 6.14 0.45
N LEU A 128 6.62 5.49 -0.10
CA LEU A 128 7.01 4.14 0.31
C LEU A 128 7.52 4.09 1.76
N THR A 129 8.26 5.11 2.20
CA THR A 129 8.67 5.22 3.61
C THR A 129 7.46 5.34 4.53
N TRP A 130 6.50 6.22 4.19
CA TRP A 130 5.25 6.33 4.93
C TRP A 130 4.46 5.00 4.93
N ALA A 131 4.35 4.34 3.78
CA ALA A 131 3.67 3.05 3.65
C ALA A 131 4.32 1.96 4.52
N THR A 132 5.65 1.93 4.57
CA THR A 132 6.40 0.98 5.43
C THR A 132 6.13 1.25 6.92
N ILE A 133 6.11 2.52 7.32
CA ILE A 133 5.78 2.91 8.70
C ILE A 133 4.33 2.53 9.02
N LEU A 134 3.38 2.82 8.13
CA LEU A 134 1.97 2.44 8.31
C LEU A 134 1.83 0.94 8.45
N GLY A 135 2.43 0.14 7.56
CA GLY A 135 2.39 -1.32 7.63
C GLY A 135 3.01 -1.88 8.91
N ALA A 136 4.12 -1.29 9.40
CA ALA A 136 4.72 -1.67 10.67
C ALA A 136 3.80 -1.36 11.86
N VAL A 137 3.12 -0.22 11.84
CA VAL A 137 2.13 0.16 12.87
C VAL A 137 0.92 -0.77 12.83
N GLU A 138 0.38 -1.09 11.64
CA GLU A 138 -0.72 -2.04 11.48
C GLU A 138 -0.34 -3.42 12.04
N ALA A 139 0.81 -3.95 11.62
CA ALA A 139 1.29 -5.26 12.07
C ALA A 139 1.52 -5.30 13.60
N GLY A 140 2.14 -4.27 14.16
CA GLY A 140 2.36 -4.16 15.61
C GLY A 140 1.06 -4.05 16.39
N ALA A 141 0.12 -3.22 15.91
CA ALA A 141 -1.20 -3.05 16.54
C ALA A 141 -2.01 -4.35 16.51
N LEU A 142 -2.05 -5.05 15.37
CA LEU A 142 -2.74 -6.32 15.24
C LEU A 142 -2.11 -7.40 16.12
N THR A 143 -0.78 -7.51 16.14
CA THR A 143 -0.09 -8.48 17.01
C THR A 143 -0.39 -8.22 18.48
N THR A 144 -0.34 -6.96 18.90
CA THR A 144 -0.68 -6.57 20.29
C THR A 144 -2.13 -6.92 20.61
N ALA A 145 -3.05 -6.63 19.69
CA ALA A 145 -4.47 -6.98 19.85
C ALA A 145 -4.68 -8.50 19.94
N GLY A 146 -3.96 -9.30 19.15
CA GLY A 146 -4.00 -10.76 19.22
C GLY A 146 -3.55 -11.29 20.59
N LEU A 147 -2.48 -10.71 21.17
CA LEU A 147 -2.05 -11.03 22.52
C LEU A 147 -3.13 -10.69 23.57
N LEU A 148 -3.79 -9.53 23.43
CA LEU A 148 -4.88 -9.11 24.30
C LEU A 148 -6.14 -9.99 24.17
N LEU A 149 -6.36 -10.60 22.99
CA LEU A 149 -7.41 -11.61 22.78
C LEU A 149 -7.05 -12.99 23.36
N GLY A 150 -5.87 -13.14 23.95
CA GLY A 150 -5.47 -14.38 24.63
C GLY A 150 -4.80 -15.41 23.72
N LEU A 151 -4.30 -15.03 22.55
CA LEU A 151 -3.62 -15.95 21.62
C LEU A 151 -2.26 -16.46 22.12
N GLY A 152 -1.75 -15.92 23.23
CA GLY A 152 -0.45 -16.31 23.79
C GLY A 152 0.75 -15.72 23.03
N PRO A 153 1.97 -15.77 23.61
CA PRO A 153 3.16 -15.18 23.02
C PRO A 153 3.75 -16.01 21.87
N GLU A 154 3.48 -17.31 21.86
CA GLU A 154 3.98 -18.22 20.83
C GLU A 154 3.28 -17.96 19.51
N GLY A 155 4.02 -17.57 18.46
CA GLY A 155 3.47 -17.18 17.17
C GLY A 155 3.30 -15.67 16.94
N ALA A 156 3.34 -14.83 18.00
CA ALA A 156 3.20 -13.38 17.86
C ALA A 156 4.25 -12.77 16.95
N ALA A 157 5.52 -13.18 17.07
CA ALA A 157 6.60 -12.72 16.20
C ALA A 157 6.37 -13.14 14.72
N GLY A 158 5.88 -14.36 14.50
CA GLY A 158 5.51 -14.86 13.17
C GLY A 158 4.39 -14.03 12.55
N CYS A 159 3.32 -13.76 13.30
CA CYS A 159 2.23 -12.89 12.88
C CYS A 159 2.74 -11.49 12.50
N CYS A 160 3.50 -10.84 13.37
CA CYS A 160 4.04 -9.50 13.12
C CYS A 160 4.88 -9.45 11.84
N THR A 161 5.83 -10.37 11.69
CA THR A 161 6.74 -10.42 10.52
C THR A 161 5.98 -10.71 9.23
N THR A 162 5.02 -11.62 9.25
CA THR A 162 4.17 -11.94 8.11
C THR A 162 3.35 -10.73 7.66
N LEU A 163 2.68 -10.05 8.60
CA LEU A 163 1.87 -8.87 8.29
C LEU A 163 2.73 -7.70 7.79
N MET A 164 3.91 -7.48 8.38
CA MET A 164 4.86 -6.47 7.88
C MET A 164 5.31 -6.77 6.46
N LEU A 165 5.62 -8.03 6.13
CA LEU A 165 6.03 -8.42 4.78
C LEU A 165 4.88 -8.22 3.78
N VAL A 166 3.67 -8.66 4.12
CA VAL A 166 2.47 -8.43 3.29
C VAL A 166 2.26 -6.94 3.03
N ALA A 167 2.31 -6.11 4.08
CA ALA A 167 2.15 -4.67 3.96
C ALA A 167 3.22 -4.04 3.05
N ALA A 168 4.49 -4.41 3.23
CA ALA A 168 5.60 -3.89 2.44
C ALA A 168 5.49 -4.26 0.95
N LEU A 169 5.19 -5.54 0.66
CA LEU A 169 5.03 -6.03 -0.71
C LEU A 169 3.86 -5.36 -1.43
N LEU A 170 2.71 -5.26 -0.75
CA LEU A 170 1.51 -4.66 -1.33
C LEU A 170 1.67 -3.14 -1.48
N GLY A 171 2.20 -2.45 -0.46
CA GLY A 171 2.46 -1.02 -0.54
C GLY A 171 3.42 -0.64 -1.68
N ALA A 172 4.47 -1.46 -1.92
CA ALA A 172 5.37 -1.24 -3.04
C ALA A 172 4.72 -1.56 -4.40
N SER A 173 3.94 -2.63 -4.48
CA SER A 173 3.34 -3.11 -5.74
C SER A 173 2.30 -2.16 -6.35
N VAL A 174 1.88 -1.11 -5.60
CA VAL A 174 0.94 -0.07 -6.05
C VAL A 174 1.62 1.02 -6.90
N LEU A 175 2.96 1.04 -7.02
CA LEU A 175 3.69 2.04 -7.81
C LEU A 175 3.15 2.31 -9.23
N PRO A 176 2.62 1.35 -9.99
CA PRO A 176 1.99 1.63 -11.30
C PRO A 176 0.89 2.68 -11.27
N VAL A 177 0.25 2.91 -10.12
CA VAL A 177 -0.80 3.92 -9.93
C VAL A 177 -0.26 5.34 -10.15
N MET A 178 0.99 5.58 -9.76
CA MET A 178 1.66 6.87 -9.98
C MET A 178 1.83 7.17 -11.47
N TRP A 179 2.16 6.15 -12.27
CA TRP A 179 2.19 6.29 -13.73
C TRP A 179 0.82 6.65 -14.30
N ALA A 180 -0.25 5.99 -13.82
CA ALA A 180 -1.61 6.29 -14.26
C ALA A 180 -1.98 7.75 -13.94
N ALA A 181 -1.70 8.23 -12.72
CA ALA A 181 -1.94 9.62 -12.33
C ALA A 181 -1.15 10.61 -13.20
N THR A 182 0.08 10.26 -13.59
CA THR A 182 0.92 11.05 -14.49
C THR A 182 0.37 11.05 -15.92
N ARG A 183 0.03 9.88 -16.46
CA ARG A 183 -0.39 9.70 -17.86
C ARG A 183 -1.69 10.44 -18.19
N TRP A 184 -2.63 10.42 -17.25
CA TRP A 184 -3.92 11.10 -17.39
C TRP A 184 -3.98 12.44 -16.65
N ARG A 185 -2.83 12.96 -16.22
CA ARG A 185 -2.66 14.30 -15.62
C ARG A 185 -3.66 14.60 -14.49
N GLY A 186 -3.91 13.62 -13.61
CA GLY A 186 -4.83 13.80 -12.50
C GLY A 186 -4.90 12.62 -11.54
N TYR A 187 -5.33 12.88 -10.31
CA TYR A 187 -5.39 11.85 -9.28
C TYR A 187 -6.55 10.86 -9.47
N LEU A 188 -7.62 11.23 -10.19
CA LEU A 188 -8.79 10.35 -10.38
C LEU A 188 -8.43 9.07 -11.14
N ALA A 189 -7.58 9.16 -12.16
CA ALA A 189 -7.14 8.00 -12.92
C ALA A 189 -6.31 7.03 -12.05
N GLY A 190 -5.44 7.56 -11.19
CA GLY A 190 -4.69 6.77 -10.24
C GLY A 190 -5.60 6.09 -9.21
N ILE A 191 -6.57 6.81 -8.64
CA ILE A 191 -7.56 6.24 -7.72
C ILE A 191 -8.39 5.15 -8.43
N GLY A 192 -8.82 5.38 -9.67
CA GLY A 192 -9.53 4.38 -10.45
C GLY A 192 -8.71 3.09 -10.64
N LEU A 193 -7.43 3.21 -11.00
CA LEU A 193 -6.53 2.05 -11.09
C LEU A 193 -6.33 1.37 -9.73
N THR A 194 -6.24 2.14 -8.64
CA THR A 194 -6.16 1.58 -7.27
C THR A 194 -7.36 0.70 -6.96
N LEU A 195 -8.58 1.16 -7.28
CA LEU A 195 -9.80 0.39 -7.06
C LEU A 195 -9.84 -0.87 -7.93
N VAL A 196 -9.40 -0.79 -9.18
CA VAL A 196 -9.28 -1.97 -10.07
C VAL A 196 -8.30 -2.98 -9.47
N ILE A 197 -7.12 -2.54 -9.04
CA ILE A 197 -6.12 -3.41 -8.39
C ILE A 197 -6.72 -4.08 -7.16
N LEU A 198 -7.38 -3.32 -6.29
CA LEU A 198 -8.00 -3.83 -5.06
C LEU A 198 -9.06 -4.89 -5.37
N VAL A 199 -9.96 -4.62 -6.31
CA VAL A 199 -11.01 -5.57 -6.69
C VAL A 199 -10.42 -6.82 -7.31
N VAL A 200 -9.49 -6.68 -8.26
CA VAL A 200 -8.84 -7.81 -8.93
C VAL A 200 -8.06 -8.68 -7.93
N ALA A 201 -7.31 -8.06 -7.00
CA ALA A 201 -6.55 -8.80 -5.99
C ALA A 201 -7.46 -9.64 -5.09
N ASN A 202 -8.55 -9.04 -4.59
CA ASN A 202 -9.46 -9.73 -3.68
C ASN A 202 -10.31 -10.80 -4.40
N LEU A 203 -10.78 -10.53 -5.61
CA LEU A 203 -11.51 -11.53 -6.41
C LEU A 203 -10.60 -12.69 -6.78
N ALA A 204 -9.36 -12.43 -7.22
CA ALA A 204 -8.41 -13.48 -7.55
C ALA A 204 -8.10 -14.37 -6.35
N ALA A 205 -7.88 -13.79 -5.16
CA ALA A 205 -7.69 -14.54 -3.93
C ALA A 205 -8.92 -15.40 -3.59
N GLY A 206 -10.14 -14.83 -3.71
CA GLY A 206 -11.39 -15.53 -3.38
C GLY A 206 -11.77 -16.64 -4.36
N PHE A 207 -11.38 -16.56 -5.64
CA PHE A 207 -11.67 -17.56 -6.67
C PHE A 207 -10.54 -18.60 -6.89
N GLY A 208 -9.53 -18.64 -6.01
CA GLY A 208 -8.41 -19.59 -6.17
C GLY A 208 -7.42 -19.21 -7.27
N LEU A 209 -7.49 -17.99 -7.81
CA LEU A 209 -6.57 -17.46 -8.81
C LEU A 209 -5.45 -16.60 -8.19
N GLY A 210 -5.33 -16.65 -6.87
CA GLY A 210 -4.44 -15.76 -6.10
C GLY A 210 -2.96 -15.93 -6.41
N SER A 211 -2.52 -17.10 -6.85
CA SER A 211 -1.13 -17.36 -7.25
C SER A 211 -0.73 -16.72 -8.59
N TYR A 212 -1.68 -16.27 -9.39
CA TYR A 212 -1.43 -15.70 -10.73
C TYR A 212 -1.45 -14.17 -10.75
N VAL A 213 -1.95 -13.53 -9.70
CA VAL A 213 -2.10 -12.07 -9.65
C VAL A 213 -1.11 -11.48 -8.65
N PRO A 214 -0.22 -10.55 -9.06
CA PRO A 214 0.83 -10.02 -8.19
C PRO A 214 0.33 -9.47 -6.85
N TRP A 215 -0.82 -8.83 -6.85
CA TRP A 215 -1.41 -8.20 -5.66
C TRP A 215 -2.15 -9.17 -4.73
N SER A 216 -2.49 -10.37 -5.18
CA SER A 216 -3.10 -11.41 -4.34
C SER A 216 -2.09 -12.42 -3.78
N ILE A 217 -0.91 -12.55 -4.42
CA ILE A 217 0.15 -13.48 -3.98
C ILE A 217 0.51 -13.30 -2.50
N PRO A 218 0.77 -12.09 -1.96
CA PRO A 218 1.10 -11.93 -0.55
C PRO A 218 -0.04 -12.35 0.40
N ILE A 219 -1.30 -12.17 -0.03
CA ILE A 219 -2.49 -12.53 0.75
C ILE A 219 -2.58 -14.05 0.88
N VAL A 220 -2.50 -14.74 -0.27
CA VAL A 220 -2.61 -16.21 -0.33
C VAL A 220 -1.42 -16.88 0.39
N TRP A 221 -0.21 -16.33 0.21
CA TRP A 221 0.98 -16.79 0.93
C TRP A 221 0.83 -16.67 2.45
N ALA A 222 0.32 -15.55 2.96
CA ALA A 222 0.10 -15.34 4.39
C ALA A 222 -0.99 -16.23 4.98
N SER A 223 -1.90 -16.72 4.16
CA SER A 223 -2.94 -17.66 4.57
C SER A 223 -2.44 -19.12 4.65
N HIS A 224 -1.14 -19.36 4.50
CA HIS A 224 -0.52 -20.69 4.46
C HIS A 224 -1.16 -21.66 3.46
N GLN A 225 -1.73 -21.12 2.37
CA GLN A 225 -2.22 -21.95 1.29
C GLN A 225 -1.03 -22.55 0.53
N THR A 226 -1.04 -23.85 0.34
CA THR A 226 0.06 -24.63 -0.26
C THR A 226 0.37 -24.27 -1.73
N GLU A 227 -0.46 -23.43 -2.33
CA GLU A 227 -0.38 -23.05 -3.74
C GLU A 227 0.66 -21.97 -4.06
N VAL A 228 1.14 -21.23 -3.05
CA VAL A 228 2.09 -20.12 -3.27
C VAL A 228 3.44 -20.45 -2.68
N SER A 229 4.41 -20.70 -3.56
CA SER A 229 5.80 -20.84 -3.15
C SER A 229 6.43 -19.47 -2.85
N THR A 230 7.34 -19.41 -1.87
CA THR A 230 8.04 -18.19 -1.47
C THR A 230 8.68 -17.41 -2.64
N PRO A 231 9.28 -18.03 -3.67
CA PRO A 231 9.82 -17.30 -4.83
C PRO A 231 8.79 -16.43 -5.57
N LEU A 232 7.49 -16.78 -5.52
CA LEU A 232 6.44 -15.97 -6.16
C LEU A 232 6.27 -14.59 -5.52
N LEU A 233 6.74 -14.40 -4.27
CA LEU A 233 6.79 -13.08 -3.61
C LEU A 233 7.70 -12.07 -4.34
N ALA A 234 8.53 -12.52 -5.28
CA ALA A 234 9.27 -11.63 -6.17
C ALA A 234 8.35 -10.90 -7.16
N THR A 235 7.17 -11.43 -7.46
CA THR A 235 6.25 -10.86 -8.46
C THR A 235 5.71 -9.48 -8.07
N PRO A 236 5.24 -9.23 -6.82
CA PRO A 236 4.90 -7.88 -6.36
C PRO A 236 6.08 -6.90 -6.45
N VAL A 237 7.31 -7.37 -6.16
CA VAL A 237 8.53 -6.55 -6.27
C VAL A 237 8.82 -6.19 -7.73
N MET A 238 8.66 -7.15 -8.65
CA MET A 238 8.80 -6.88 -10.08
C MET A 238 7.73 -5.89 -10.57
N THR A 239 6.50 -6.01 -10.10
CA THR A 239 5.42 -5.06 -10.41
C THR A 239 5.78 -3.66 -9.92
N ALA A 240 6.33 -3.55 -8.71
CA ALA A 240 6.82 -2.30 -8.15
C ALA A 240 7.94 -1.70 -9.01
N ALA A 241 8.93 -2.50 -9.40
CA ALA A 241 10.06 -2.07 -10.22
C ALA A 241 9.61 -1.58 -11.60
N ILE A 242 8.70 -2.31 -12.25
CA ILE A 242 8.12 -1.91 -13.53
C ILE A 242 7.35 -0.59 -13.38
N GLY A 243 6.50 -0.46 -12.35
CA GLY A 243 5.74 0.75 -12.06
C GLY A 243 6.65 1.96 -11.82
N ALA A 244 7.71 1.79 -11.04
CA ALA A 244 8.72 2.82 -10.81
C ALA A 244 9.41 3.24 -12.12
N TRP A 245 9.89 2.27 -12.88
CA TRP A 245 10.59 2.53 -14.15
C TRP A 245 9.72 3.28 -15.16
N VAL A 246 8.48 2.83 -15.37
CA VAL A 246 7.55 3.47 -16.29
C VAL A 246 7.21 4.89 -15.83
N THR A 247 7.03 5.09 -14.53
CA THR A 247 6.77 6.42 -13.98
C THR A 247 7.96 7.36 -14.19
N LEU A 248 9.19 6.93 -13.86
CA LEU A 248 10.39 7.74 -14.06
C LEU A 248 10.57 8.13 -15.53
N ARG A 249 10.38 7.16 -16.44
CA ARG A 249 10.43 7.43 -17.91
C ARG A 249 9.35 8.43 -18.33
N SER A 250 8.16 8.36 -17.74
CA SER A 250 7.08 9.29 -18.08
C SER A 250 7.41 10.71 -17.60
N TRP A 251 8.04 10.84 -16.42
CA TRP A 251 8.45 12.15 -15.89
C TRP A 251 9.62 12.75 -16.64
N ASP A 252 10.60 11.94 -17.10
CA ASP A 252 11.69 12.41 -17.96
C ASP A 252 11.19 12.97 -19.30
N ARG A 253 10.06 12.48 -19.80
CA ARG A 253 9.47 12.85 -21.08
C ARG A 253 8.32 13.85 -20.95
N LEU A 254 8.03 14.34 -19.74
CA LEU A 254 7.01 15.36 -19.54
C LEU A 254 7.39 16.63 -20.32
N GLN A 255 6.43 17.13 -21.10
CA GLN A 255 6.52 18.40 -21.79
C GLN A 255 5.33 19.26 -21.38
N LEU A 256 5.56 20.57 -21.26
CA LEU A 256 4.46 21.53 -21.16
C LEU A 256 3.72 21.48 -22.50
N GLY A 257 2.48 20.96 -22.49
CA GLY A 257 1.65 20.95 -23.69
C GLY A 257 1.41 22.38 -24.15
N THR A 258 1.64 22.62 -25.43
CA THR A 258 1.15 23.82 -26.11
C THR A 258 -0.24 23.45 -26.64
N ASP A 259 -1.26 23.45 -25.77
CA ASP A 259 -2.66 23.46 -26.17
C ASP A 259 -3.18 24.89 -26.21
#